data_a724090d0c594d537af16fb0f754e38d
#
_entry.id   a724090d0c594d537af16fb0f754e38d
#
_cell.length_a   1.000
_cell.length_b   1.000
_cell.length_c   1.000
_cell.angle_alpha   90.00
_cell.angle_beta   90.00
_cell.angle_gamma   90.00
#
_symmetry.space_group_name_H-M   'P 1'
#
loop_
_entity.id
_entity.type
_entity.pdbx_description
1 polymer ?
#
loop_
_entity_poly.entity_id
_entity_poly.type
_entity_poly.pdbx_seq_one_letter_code
_entity_poly.pdbx_strand_id
1 'polypeptide(L)'
;MSTQSIHSDAQVADLDEQRAGQERFDQIIAEDSRIEPSDWMPEGYRKTLIRQMSQHAHSEIIGMQPEANWITRAPSLKRKMILMAKVQDEAGHGLYLYSATETLGVPRDELVRQLLDGEAKYSSIFNYPAMTWADVGAIGWLVDGAAIQNQVPLCRASFAPYGR
;
A
#
# COMPACT_ATOMS: atom_id res chain seq x y z
N MET A 1 -34.40 -2.33 -37.65
CA MET A 1 -34.32 -2.30 -36.16
C MET A 1 -33.04 -1.58 -35.81
N SER A 2 -33.15 -0.45 -35.16
CA SER A 2 -32.13 0.61 -35.10
C SER A 2 -31.03 0.32 -34.11
N THR A 3 -29.76 0.47 -34.48
CA THR A 3 -28.54 0.45 -33.66
C THR A 3 -28.59 1.41 -32.44
N GLN A 4 -29.41 2.43 -32.47
CA GLN A 4 -29.65 3.38 -31.38
C GLN A 4 -30.40 2.78 -30.20
N SER A 5 -31.32 1.84 -30.40
CA SER A 5 -32.08 1.19 -29.31
C SER A 5 -31.19 0.28 -28.47
N ILE A 6 -30.27 -0.46 -29.09
CA ILE A 6 -29.36 -1.39 -28.38
C ILE A 6 -28.33 -0.66 -27.52
N HIS A 7 -27.87 0.52 -27.97
CA HIS A 7 -26.95 1.36 -27.17
C HIS A 7 -27.61 1.96 -25.93
N SER A 8 -28.90 2.33 -26.01
CA SER A 8 -29.67 2.85 -24.90
C SER A 8 -29.90 1.80 -23.82
N ASP A 9 -30.27 0.58 -24.23
CA ASP A 9 -30.56 -0.52 -23.29
C ASP A 9 -29.28 -1.00 -22.54
N ALA A 10 -28.13 -1.03 -23.22
CA ALA A 10 -26.85 -1.37 -22.62
C ALA A 10 -26.38 -0.30 -21.61
N GLN A 11 -26.59 0.99 -21.88
CA GLN A 11 -26.29 2.08 -20.96
C GLN A 11 -27.18 2.07 -19.72
N VAL A 12 -28.46 1.76 -19.86
CA VAL A 12 -29.40 1.62 -18.73
C VAL A 12 -29.00 0.46 -17.84
N ALA A 13 -28.68 -0.69 -18.43
CA ALA A 13 -28.25 -1.88 -17.69
C ALA A 13 -26.95 -1.63 -16.89
N ASP A 14 -25.97 -0.90 -17.48
CA ASP A 14 -24.74 -0.52 -16.80
C ASP A 14 -24.99 0.42 -15.61
N LEU A 15 -25.88 1.39 -15.76
CA LEU A 15 -26.26 2.30 -14.68
C LEU A 15 -26.99 1.58 -13.53
N ASP A 16 -27.85 0.61 -13.84
CA ASP A 16 -28.54 -0.19 -12.83
C ASP A 16 -27.56 -1.10 -12.07
N GLU A 17 -26.59 -1.70 -12.77
CA GLU A 17 -25.54 -2.49 -12.13
C GLU A 17 -24.63 -1.65 -11.23
N GLN A 18 -24.23 -0.47 -11.66
CA GLN A 18 -23.45 0.47 -10.85
C GLN A 18 -24.22 0.91 -9.60
N ARG A 19 -25.52 1.16 -9.73
CA ARG A 19 -26.37 1.55 -8.60
C ARG A 19 -26.51 0.40 -7.58
N ALA A 20 -26.79 -0.80 -8.04
CA ALA A 20 -26.86 -1.97 -7.17
C ALA A 20 -25.52 -2.28 -6.49
N GLY A 21 -24.40 -2.09 -7.21
CA GLY A 21 -23.06 -2.18 -6.65
C GLY A 21 -22.81 -1.17 -5.55
N GLN A 22 -23.18 0.11 -5.78
CA GLN A 22 -23.04 1.17 -4.78
C GLN A 22 -23.87 0.90 -3.52
N GLU A 23 -25.14 0.50 -3.68
CA GLU A 23 -26.03 0.17 -2.54
C GLU A 23 -25.43 -0.96 -1.69
N ARG A 24 -24.90 -2.01 -2.33
CA ARG A 24 -24.24 -3.11 -1.63
C ARG A 24 -22.97 -2.69 -0.93
N PHE A 25 -22.13 -1.87 -1.56
CA PHE A 25 -20.93 -1.31 -0.98
C PHE A 25 -21.25 -0.48 0.28
N ASP A 26 -22.26 0.41 0.18
CA ASP A 26 -22.68 1.25 1.30
C ASP A 26 -23.22 0.41 2.47
N GLN A 27 -23.92 -0.71 2.17
CA GLN A 27 -24.38 -1.65 3.18
C GLN A 27 -23.19 -2.33 3.89
N ILE A 28 -22.19 -2.82 3.16
CA ILE A 28 -20.98 -3.45 3.73
C ILE A 28 -20.28 -2.47 4.69
N ILE A 29 -20.16 -1.21 4.28
CA ILE A 29 -19.56 -0.15 5.13
C ILE A 29 -20.41 0.13 6.37
N ALA A 30 -21.74 0.22 6.22
CA ALA A 30 -22.65 0.49 7.34
C ALA A 30 -22.66 -0.64 8.38
N GLU A 31 -22.43 -1.86 7.95
CA GLU A 31 -22.36 -3.08 8.80
C GLU A 31 -20.95 -3.29 9.41
N ASP A 32 -19.99 -2.40 9.17
CA ASP A 32 -18.57 -2.55 9.54
C ASP A 32 -17.98 -3.89 9.04
N SER A 33 -18.47 -4.36 7.90
CA SER A 33 -18.05 -5.60 7.27
C SER A 33 -16.83 -5.38 6.38
N ARG A 34 -16.12 -6.46 6.03
CA ARG A 34 -14.94 -6.40 5.17
C ARG A 34 -15.34 -6.41 3.70
N ILE A 35 -14.61 -5.65 2.91
CA ILE A 35 -14.68 -5.64 1.44
C ILE A 35 -13.58 -6.57 0.94
N GLU A 36 -13.97 -7.61 0.22
CA GLU A 36 -13.03 -8.55 -0.40
C GLU A 36 -12.60 -8.06 -1.81
N PRO A 37 -11.48 -8.55 -2.33
CA PRO A 37 -10.99 -8.15 -3.66
C PRO A 37 -11.99 -8.37 -4.80
N SER A 38 -12.85 -9.37 -4.66
CA SER A 38 -13.89 -9.71 -5.65
C SER A 38 -15.17 -8.87 -5.53
N ASP A 39 -15.31 -8.13 -4.44
CA ASP A 39 -16.50 -7.29 -4.25
C ASP A 39 -16.45 -6.08 -5.17
N TRP A 40 -17.65 -5.67 -5.60
CA TRP A 40 -17.78 -4.40 -6.32
C TRP A 40 -17.41 -3.24 -5.38
N MET A 41 -16.65 -2.30 -5.89
CA MET A 41 -16.27 -1.09 -5.17
C MET A 41 -16.24 0.12 -6.10
N PRO A 42 -16.58 1.33 -5.60
CA PRO A 42 -16.48 2.54 -6.38
C PRO A 42 -15.06 2.76 -6.92
N GLU A 43 -14.94 3.21 -8.15
CA GLU A 43 -13.65 3.43 -8.80
C GLU A 43 -12.76 4.42 -8.03
N GLY A 44 -13.34 5.44 -7.41
CA GLY A 44 -12.61 6.39 -6.54
C GLY A 44 -12.00 5.72 -5.32
N TYR A 45 -12.73 4.77 -4.70
CA TYR A 45 -12.25 3.97 -3.58
C TYR A 45 -11.11 3.04 -4.02
N ARG A 46 -11.30 2.29 -5.11
CA ARG A 46 -10.28 1.41 -5.70
C ARG A 46 -8.98 2.16 -6.00
N LYS A 47 -9.05 3.29 -6.70
CA LYS A 47 -7.89 4.13 -7.03
C LYS A 47 -7.18 4.64 -5.78
N THR A 48 -7.92 5.00 -4.75
CA THR A 48 -7.36 5.45 -3.48
C THR A 48 -6.60 4.34 -2.77
N LEU A 49 -7.17 3.12 -2.72
CA LEU A 49 -6.51 1.94 -2.15
C LEU A 49 -5.20 1.63 -2.89
N ILE A 50 -5.26 1.52 -4.22
CA ILE A 50 -4.07 1.25 -5.06
C ILE A 50 -2.98 2.28 -4.76
N ARG A 51 -3.32 3.57 -4.77
CA ARG A 51 -2.37 4.66 -4.51
C ARG A 51 -1.75 4.56 -3.11
N GLN A 52 -2.55 4.32 -2.08
CA GLN A 52 -2.08 4.24 -0.69
C GLN A 52 -1.18 3.02 -0.47
N MET A 53 -1.62 1.84 -0.90
CA MET A 53 -0.85 0.61 -0.73
C MET A 53 0.44 0.63 -1.54
N SER A 54 0.43 1.11 -2.79
CA SER A 54 1.63 1.23 -3.61
C SER A 54 2.64 2.20 -3.01
N GLN A 55 2.20 3.39 -2.58
CA GLN A 55 3.08 4.39 -1.97
C GLN A 55 3.66 3.88 -0.64
N HIS A 56 2.89 3.15 0.14
CA HIS A 56 3.35 2.53 1.37
C HIS A 56 4.38 1.43 1.06
N ALA A 57 4.06 0.50 0.16
CA ALA A 57 4.98 -0.55 -0.28
C ALA A 57 6.33 0.00 -0.77
N HIS A 58 6.29 1.05 -1.61
CA HIS A 58 7.49 1.72 -2.08
C HIS A 58 8.30 2.35 -0.93
N SER A 59 7.62 2.91 0.08
CA SER A 59 8.27 3.48 1.25
C SER A 59 8.98 2.42 2.08
N GLU A 60 8.39 1.24 2.27
CA GLU A 60 9.01 0.11 2.96
C GLU A 60 10.27 -0.37 2.22
N ILE A 61 10.16 -0.58 0.90
CA ILE A 61 11.30 -1.08 0.07
C ILE A 61 12.43 -0.06 -0.01
N ILE A 62 12.14 1.23 -0.13
CA ILE A 62 13.19 2.27 -0.15
C ILE A 62 13.71 2.54 1.26
N GLY A 63 12.82 2.53 2.27
CA GLY A 63 13.15 2.81 3.68
C GLY A 63 14.11 1.80 4.29
N MET A 64 14.07 0.53 3.86
CA MET A 64 15.00 -0.47 4.36
C MET A 64 16.48 -0.20 3.93
N GLN A 65 16.73 0.54 2.84
CA GLN A 65 18.08 0.71 2.29
C GLN A 65 19.01 1.53 3.20
N PRO A 66 18.63 2.70 3.75
CA PRO A 66 19.46 3.43 4.71
C PRO A 66 19.89 2.56 5.88
N GLU A 67 18.99 1.74 6.40
CA GLU A 67 19.25 0.83 7.51
C GLU A 67 20.15 -0.34 7.10
N ALA A 68 19.91 -0.96 5.95
CA ALA A 68 20.73 -2.03 5.40
C ALA A 68 22.19 -1.61 5.23
N ASN A 69 22.44 -0.38 4.78
CA ASN A 69 23.77 0.18 4.64
C ASN A 69 24.54 0.31 5.97
N TRP A 70 23.83 0.27 7.10
CA TRP A 70 24.41 0.36 8.43
C TRP A 70 24.60 -0.98 9.15
N ILE A 71 24.10 -2.09 8.61
CA ILE A 71 24.24 -3.42 9.24
C ILE A 71 25.71 -3.71 9.59
N THR A 72 26.64 -3.53 8.64
CA THR A 72 28.07 -3.78 8.86
C THR A 72 28.74 -2.72 9.74
N ARG A 73 28.20 -1.51 9.79
CA ARG A 73 28.74 -0.33 10.49
C ARG A 73 28.18 -0.13 11.90
N ALA A 74 27.11 -0.83 12.26
CA ALA A 74 26.49 -0.73 13.57
C ALA A 74 27.49 -1.04 14.70
N PRO A 75 27.40 -0.36 15.87
CA PRO A 75 28.48 -0.30 16.86
C PRO A 75 28.69 -1.59 17.66
N SER A 76 27.83 -2.58 17.56
CA SER A 76 27.98 -3.88 18.24
C SER A 76 27.31 -4.99 17.45
N LEU A 77 27.70 -6.25 17.70
CA LEU A 77 27.08 -7.42 17.11
C LEU A 77 25.56 -7.46 17.38
N LYS A 78 25.16 -7.16 18.62
CA LYS A 78 23.74 -7.09 18.98
C LYS A 78 22.99 -6.08 18.13
N ARG A 79 23.55 -4.89 17.88
CA ARG A 79 22.93 -3.86 17.03
C ARG A 79 22.88 -4.27 15.56
N LYS A 80 23.90 -4.97 15.08
CA LYS A 80 23.91 -5.53 13.71
C LYS A 80 22.78 -6.55 13.52
N MET A 81 22.59 -7.45 14.47
CA MET A 81 21.54 -8.47 14.42
C MET A 81 20.13 -7.84 14.45
N ILE A 82 19.91 -6.85 15.33
CA ILE A 82 18.63 -6.14 15.42
C ILE A 82 18.34 -5.43 14.10
N LEU A 83 19.33 -4.73 13.54
CA LEU A 83 19.14 -4.00 12.28
C LEU A 83 18.88 -4.94 11.09
N MET A 84 19.55 -6.09 11.05
CA MET A 84 19.29 -7.12 10.04
C MET A 84 17.86 -7.64 10.12
N ALA A 85 17.37 -7.94 11.32
CA ALA A 85 15.98 -8.38 11.52
C ALA A 85 14.99 -7.31 11.04
N LYS A 86 15.22 -6.04 11.42
CA LYS A 86 14.38 -4.93 11.00
C LYS A 86 14.34 -4.78 9.48
N VAL A 87 15.47 -4.80 8.80
CA VAL A 87 15.53 -4.72 7.32
C VAL A 87 14.74 -5.85 6.65
N GLN A 88 14.74 -7.04 7.23
CA GLN A 88 13.92 -8.15 6.73
C GLN A 88 12.42 -7.90 6.94
N ASP A 89 12.04 -7.32 8.06
CA ASP A 89 10.63 -6.95 8.34
C ASP A 89 10.13 -5.91 7.33
N GLU A 90 10.89 -4.84 7.09
CA GLU A 90 10.53 -3.80 6.11
C GLU A 90 10.39 -4.38 4.69
N ALA A 91 11.31 -5.26 4.29
CA ALA A 91 11.17 -5.98 3.03
C ALA A 91 9.89 -6.82 2.98
N GLY A 92 9.56 -7.51 4.07
CA GLY A 92 8.34 -8.31 4.20
C GLY A 92 7.07 -7.47 4.11
N HIS A 93 7.03 -6.31 4.79
CA HIS A 93 5.92 -5.36 4.71
C HIS A 93 5.70 -4.86 3.27
N GLY A 94 6.77 -4.44 2.60
CA GLY A 94 6.69 -3.99 1.21
C GLY A 94 6.16 -5.07 0.27
N LEU A 95 6.65 -6.31 0.40
CA LEU A 95 6.20 -7.45 -0.42
C LEU A 95 4.73 -7.81 -0.14
N TYR A 96 4.30 -7.74 1.11
CA TYR A 96 2.89 -7.95 1.48
C TYR A 96 1.97 -6.90 0.84
N LEU A 97 2.33 -5.63 0.93
CA LEU A 97 1.55 -4.54 0.35
C LEU A 97 1.49 -4.60 -1.18
N TYR A 98 2.58 -5.01 -1.84
CA TYR A 98 2.52 -5.31 -3.28
C TYR A 98 1.54 -6.43 -3.59
N SER A 99 1.56 -7.51 -2.82
CA SER A 99 0.60 -8.62 -2.99
C SER A 99 -0.85 -8.17 -2.77
N ALA A 100 -1.09 -7.31 -1.76
CA ALA A 100 -2.41 -6.71 -1.54
C ALA A 100 -2.85 -5.85 -2.74
N THR A 101 -1.92 -5.09 -3.34
CA THR A 101 -2.22 -4.27 -4.52
C THR A 101 -2.49 -5.13 -5.76
N GLU A 102 -1.82 -6.28 -5.90
CA GLU A 102 -2.08 -7.25 -6.98
C GLU A 102 -3.53 -7.75 -6.97
N THR A 103 -4.15 -7.87 -5.80
CA THR A 103 -5.57 -8.25 -5.69
C THR A 103 -6.53 -7.23 -6.32
N LEU A 104 -6.06 -6.00 -6.52
CA LEU A 104 -6.79 -4.93 -7.21
C LEU A 104 -6.42 -4.79 -8.69
N GLY A 105 -5.65 -5.74 -9.23
CA GLY A 105 -5.32 -5.83 -10.65
C GLY A 105 -4.10 -5.01 -11.07
N VAL A 106 -3.27 -4.53 -10.15
CA VAL A 106 -2.00 -3.87 -10.48
C VAL A 106 -0.84 -4.84 -10.19
N PRO A 107 -0.16 -5.38 -11.22
CA PRO A 107 0.91 -6.33 -11.04
C PRO A 107 2.09 -5.75 -10.25
N ARG A 108 2.70 -6.56 -9.40
CA ARG A 108 3.91 -6.19 -8.64
C ARG A 108 5.04 -5.70 -9.54
N ASP A 109 5.27 -6.40 -10.65
CA ASP A 109 6.35 -6.05 -11.57
C ASP A 109 6.17 -4.64 -12.15
N GLU A 110 4.93 -4.22 -12.39
CA GLU A 110 4.63 -2.86 -12.82
C GLU A 110 4.95 -1.83 -11.72
N LEU A 111 4.62 -2.13 -10.47
CA LEU A 111 4.93 -1.25 -9.34
C LEU A 111 6.44 -1.14 -9.10
N VAL A 112 7.15 -2.25 -9.20
CA VAL A 112 8.62 -2.27 -9.09
C VAL A 112 9.26 -1.51 -10.26
N ARG A 113 8.75 -1.67 -11.47
CA ARG A 113 9.20 -0.90 -12.64
C ARG A 113 9.04 0.60 -12.42
N GLN A 114 7.86 1.05 -11.97
CA GLN A 114 7.61 2.47 -11.66
C GLN A 114 8.58 3.00 -10.59
N LEU A 115 8.92 2.18 -9.60
CA LEU A 115 9.88 2.55 -8.56
C LEU A 115 11.29 2.72 -9.14
N LEU A 116 11.74 1.80 -9.98
CA LEU A 116 13.07 1.84 -10.61
C LEU A 116 13.21 2.96 -11.63
N ASP A 117 12.13 3.30 -12.33
CA ASP A 117 12.10 4.39 -13.32
C ASP A 117 11.95 5.78 -12.66
N GLY A 118 11.78 5.84 -11.34
CA GLY A 118 11.62 7.10 -10.59
C GLY A 118 10.23 7.73 -10.74
N GLU A 119 9.24 6.99 -11.21
CA GLU A 119 7.86 7.43 -11.38
C GLU A 119 7.05 7.25 -10.09
N ALA A 120 7.47 6.33 -9.21
CA ALA A 120 6.79 6.01 -7.98
C ALA A 120 6.96 7.09 -6.91
N LYS A 121 5.92 7.22 -6.06
CA LYS A 121 5.97 8.07 -4.86
C LYS A 121 6.23 7.22 -3.64
N TYR A 122 7.11 7.70 -2.77
CA TYR A 122 7.42 7.14 -1.45
C TYR A 122 7.73 8.26 -0.46
N SER A 123 7.99 7.93 0.80
CA SER A 123 8.34 8.94 1.81
C SER A 123 9.65 9.65 1.46
N SER A 124 9.59 10.96 1.25
CA SER A 124 10.73 11.78 0.81
C SER A 124 11.89 11.82 1.79
N ILE A 125 11.69 11.43 3.05
CA ILE A 125 12.77 11.35 4.05
C ILE A 125 13.87 10.38 3.61
N PHE A 126 13.53 9.34 2.88
CA PHE A 126 14.48 8.33 2.40
C PHE A 126 15.37 8.80 1.25
N ASN A 127 15.13 9.99 0.71
CA ASN A 127 16.06 10.66 -0.21
C ASN A 127 17.30 11.24 0.50
N TYR A 128 17.30 11.28 1.83
CA TYR A 128 18.41 11.80 2.62
C TYR A 128 19.21 10.65 3.23
N PRO A 129 20.55 10.61 3.02
CA PRO A 129 21.37 9.53 3.57
C PRO A 129 21.48 9.64 5.10
N ALA A 130 21.45 8.51 5.78
CA ALA A 130 21.80 8.41 7.19
C ALA A 130 23.34 8.47 7.31
N MET A 131 23.88 9.60 7.75
CA MET A 131 25.34 9.86 7.79
C MET A 131 25.97 9.33 9.08
N THR A 132 25.21 9.21 10.16
CA THR A 132 25.66 8.77 11.47
C THR A 132 24.76 7.66 12.02
N TRP A 133 25.27 6.95 13.04
CA TRP A 133 24.44 5.98 13.78
C TRP A 133 23.24 6.63 14.47
N ALA A 134 23.37 7.90 14.85
CA ALA A 134 22.28 8.66 15.44
C ALA A 134 21.15 8.92 14.41
N ASP A 135 21.51 9.17 13.14
CA ASP A 135 20.51 9.34 12.07
C ASP A 135 19.71 8.05 11.86
N VAL A 136 20.37 6.88 11.88
CA VAL A 136 19.69 5.58 11.81
C VAL A 136 18.72 5.41 12.99
N GLY A 137 19.17 5.80 14.20
CA GLY A 137 18.31 5.78 15.39
C GLY A 137 17.13 6.74 15.29
N ALA A 138 17.34 7.92 14.70
CA ALA A 138 16.28 8.91 14.48
C ALA A 138 15.25 8.41 13.44
N ILE A 139 15.68 7.78 12.35
CA ILE A 139 14.79 7.14 11.39
C ILE A 139 13.95 6.08 12.09
N GLY A 140 14.57 5.10 12.74
CA GLY A 140 13.87 4.02 13.43
C GLY A 140 12.94 4.47 14.56
N TRP A 141 13.18 5.63 15.17
CA TRP A 141 12.31 6.15 16.23
C TRP A 141 11.19 7.07 15.70
N LEU A 142 11.55 8.04 14.88
CA LEU A 142 10.61 9.09 14.45
C LEU A 142 9.81 8.69 13.22
N VAL A 143 10.47 8.14 12.20
CA VAL A 143 9.82 7.80 10.94
C VAL A 143 8.96 6.55 11.12
N ASP A 144 9.51 5.49 11.71
CA ASP A 144 8.76 4.26 11.95
C ASP A 144 7.68 4.48 13.01
N GLY A 145 7.97 5.28 14.05
CA GLY A 145 6.95 5.67 15.03
C GLY A 145 5.78 6.41 14.40
N ALA A 146 6.03 7.30 13.44
CA ALA A 146 4.98 7.96 12.66
C ALA A 146 4.24 6.98 11.74
N ALA A 147 4.96 6.04 11.10
CA ALA A 147 4.37 5.00 10.28
C ALA A 147 3.41 4.12 11.10
N ILE A 148 3.82 3.66 12.28
CA ILE A 148 2.97 2.89 13.21
C ILE A 148 1.68 3.64 13.54
N GLN A 149 1.75 4.93 13.86
CA GLN A 149 0.57 5.75 14.18
C GLN A 149 -0.38 5.88 12.98
N ASN A 150 0.15 5.89 11.76
CA ASN A 150 -0.66 5.89 10.54
C ASN A 150 -1.24 4.51 10.22
N GLN A 151 -0.57 3.43 10.61
CA GLN A 151 -0.99 2.05 10.31
C GLN A 151 -2.05 1.54 11.29
N VAL A 152 -2.02 1.94 12.57
CA VAL A 152 -3.01 1.52 13.57
C VAL A 152 -4.46 1.72 13.10
N PRO A 153 -4.87 2.86 12.51
CA PRO A 153 -6.19 2.99 11.92
C PRO A 153 -6.44 2.05 10.74
N LEU A 154 -5.39 1.71 9.96
CA LEU A 154 -5.50 0.84 8.79
C LEU A 154 -5.82 -0.62 9.16
N CYS A 155 -5.48 -1.07 10.38
CA CYS A 155 -5.93 -2.36 10.89
C CYS A 155 -7.46 -2.48 10.94
N ARG A 156 -8.17 -1.36 10.85
CA ARG A 156 -9.63 -1.27 10.76
C ARG A 156 -10.11 -0.91 9.35
N ALA A 157 -9.21 -0.89 8.36
CA ALA A 157 -9.60 -0.61 6.99
C ALA A 157 -10.61 -1.64 6.50
N SER A 158 -11.65 -1.19 5.82
CA SER A 158 -12.71 -2.06 5.31
C SER A 158 -12.19 -3.03 4.26
N PHE A 159 -11.18 -2.65 3.45
CA PHE A 159 -10.58 -3.54 2.46
C PHE A 159 -9.74 -4.62 3.14
N ALA A 160 -10.19 -5.90 3.03
CA ALA A 160 -9.65 -7.02 3.78
C ALA A 160 -8.14 -7.24 3.61
N PRO A 161 -7.54 -7.22 2.39
CA PRO A 161 -6.10 -7.40 2.24
C PRO A 161 -5.24 -6.30 2.87
N TYR A 162 -5.78 -5.10 3.08
CA TYR A 162 -5.05 -3.97 3.66
C TYR A 162 -5.24 -3.85 5.17
N GLY A 163 -6.34 -4.33 5.70
CA GLY A 163 -6.69 -4.24 7.12
C GLY A 163 -6.36 -5.50 7.95
N ARG A 164 -5.53 -6.41 7.42
CA ARG A 164 -5.10 -7.64 8.13
C ARG A 164 -3.77 -7.49 8.83
#